data_4825ffa2dfc72c10f0acd5c9206fdb4b
#
_entry.id   4825ffa2dfc72c10f0acd5c9206fdb4b
#
_cell.length_a   1.000
_cell.length_b   1.000
_cell.length_c   1.000
_cell.angle_alpha   90.00
_cell.angle_beta   90.00
_cell.angle_gamma   90.00
#
_symmetry.space_group_name_H-M   'P 1'
#
loop_
_entity.id
_entity.type
_entity.pdbx_description
1 polymer ?
#
loop_
_entity_poly.entity_id
_entity_poly.type
_entity_poly.pdbx_seq_one_letter_code
_entity_poly.pdbx_strand_id
1 'polypeptide(L)'
;MRIIINCYNAMSTTQTSASLVERVRHPFRARHVQLLARETVSPGFLRLTLGGPELESFLSAGFDDHVKFILPQEGLEKPNLPAMVDGRPQISGERPTMRDYTPLKFDPLANTLQIEFAIKGSGPAAAWARSAPIGDWVGLAGPRGSMVVPAGLAWHIMLGDETAMPAIERRLAELPAGSKAIVRVHVEDPADRRNWRSAAALDLQWVDSLLDAAEPLQLPEGDGFVWASGENRVMAELRKKILAKPGANPKRMRIASYWKRGEEGHHEELSAND
;
A
#
# COMPACT_ATOMS: atom_id res chain seq x y z
N MET A 1 16.51 -59.03 -38.35
CA MET A 1 16.64 -58.35 -37.07
C MET A 1 16.85 -56.85 -37.35
N ARG A 2 15.75 -56.09 -37.36
CA ARG A 2 15.78 -54.64 -37.65
C ARG A 2 15.58 -53.92 -36.31
N ILE A 3 16.56 -53.13 -35.92
CA ILE A 3 16.52 -52.28 -34.73
C ILE A 3 15.83 -50.97 -35.14
N ILE A 4 14.68 -50.67 -34.50
CA ILE A 4 13.98 -49.40 -34.66
C ILE A 4 14.47 -48.49 -33.53
N ILE A 5 15.20 -47.44 -33.89
CA ILE A 5 15.60 -46.38 -32.96
C ILE A 5 14.44 -45.41 -32.89
N ASN A 6 13.80 -45.33 -31.72
CA ASN A 6 12.75 -44.37 -31.41
C ASN A 6 13.40 -43.07 -30.97
N CYS A 7 13.35 -42.05 -31.81
CA CYS A 7 13.72 -40.66 -31.45
C CYS A 7 12.60 -40.08 -30.58
N TYR A 8 12.83 -39.95 -29.28
CA TYR A 8 11.98 -39.12 -28.41
C TYR A 8 12.24 -37.64 -28.74
N ASN A 9 11.26 -37.00 -29.38
CA ASN A 9 11.19 -35.57 -29.51
C ASN A 9 10.90 -34.98 -28.13
N ALA A 10 11.89 -34.31 -27.52
CA ALA A 10 11.67 -33.48 -26.35
C ALA A 10 10.85 -32.26 -26.77
N MET A 11 9.55 -32.31 -26.55
CA MET A 11 8.70 -31.11 -26.61
C MET A 11 9.13 -30.17 -25.47
N SER A 12 9.83 -29.12 -25.85
CA SER A 12 10.08 -27.97 -24.98
C SER A 12 8.72 -27.30 -24.70
N THR A 13 8.14 -27.63 -23.56
CA THR A 13 7.02 -26.87 -23.00
C THR A 13 7.53 -25.51 -22.60
N THR A 14 7.29 -24.51 -23.43
CA THR A 14 7.41 -23.11 -23.06
C THR A 14 6.39 -22.85 -21.93
N GLN A 15 6.78 -22.99 -20.68
CA GLN A 15 6.00 -22.51 -19.55
C GLN A 15 5.87 -21.01 -19.72
N THR A 16 4.71 -20.57 -20.16
CA THR A 16 4.30 -19.17 -20.05
C THR A 16 4.26 -18.87 -18.56
N SER A 17 5.26 -18.15 -18.06
CA SER A 17 5.36 -17.74 -16.67
C SER A 17 4.09 -16.93 -16.36
N ALA A 18 3.16 -17.54 -15.63
CA ALA A 18 2.00 -16.85 -15.09
C ALA A 18 2.48 -15.61 -14.33
N SER A 19 1.75 -14.50 -14.46
CA SER A 19 2.08 -13.27 -13.73
C SER A 19 2.11 -13.58 -12.24
N LEU A 20 3.24 -13.30 -11.58
CA LEU A 20 3.38 -13.47 -10.14
C LEU A 20 2.38 -12.62 -9.35
N VAL A 21 1.94 -11.54 -9.95
CA VAL A 21 1.05 -10.54 -9.34
C VAL A 21 -0.31 -10.62 -10.01
N GLU A 22 -1.34 -10.82 -9.22
CA GLU A 22 -2.72 -10.80 -9.66
C GLU A 22 -3.31 -9.38 -9.48
N ARG A 23 -4.00 -8.87 -10.50
CA ARG A 23 -4.77 -7.62 -10.41
C ARG A 23 -6.26 -7.95 -10.29
N VAL A 24 -6.81 -7.70 -9.11
CA VAL A 24 -8.23 -7.90 -8.82
C VAL A 24 -8.95 -6.55 -8.93
N ARG A 25 -10.02 -6.48 -9.71
CA ARG A 25 -10.89 -5.29 -9.76
C ARG A 25 -12.02 -5.44 -8.77
N HIS A 26 -12.32 -4.35 -8.07
CA HIS A 26 -13.46 -4.28 -7.16
C HIS A 26 -14.56 -3.39 -7.73
N PRO A 27 -15.84 -3.70 -7.46
CA PRO A 27 -16.94 -2.77 -7.72
C PRO A 27 -16.67 -1.46 -6.98
N PHE A 28 -16.75 -0.34 -7.69
CA PHE A 28 -16.59 0.96 -7.04
C PHE A 28 -17.70 1.18 -6.02
N ARG A 29 -17.31 1.49 -4.80
CA ARG A 29 -18.21 1.87 -3.72
C ARG A 29 -17.66 3.04 -2.94
N ALA A 30 -18.50 4.03 -2.70
CA ALA A 30 -18.26 5.08 -1.72
C ALA A 30 -19.18 4.83 -0.52
N ARG A 31 -18.70 5.09 0.69
CA ARG A 31 -19.32 4.73 1.96
C ARG A 31 -19.23 5.86 2.93
N HIS A 32 -20.29 6.08 3.73
CA HIS A 32 -20.17 6.89 4.94
C HIS A 32 -19.79 6.00 6.12
N VAL A 33 -18.79 6.44 6.86
CA VAL A 33 -18.33 5.78 8.08
C VAL A 33 -18.12 6.82 9.19
N GLN A 34 -18.19 6.36 10.43
CA GLN A 34 -17.96 7.22 11.60
C GLN A 34 -16.60 6.96 12.22
N LEU A 35 -16.01 7.99 12.79
CA LEU A 35 -14.85 7.87 13.67
C LEU A 35 -15.30 7.23 14.99
N LEU A 36 -14.86 6.00 15.25
CA LEU A 36 -15.20 5.26 16.47
C LEU A 36 -14.14 5.38 17.56
N ALA A 37 -12.87 5.45 17.17
CA ALA A 37 -11.76 5.59 18.10
C ALA A 37 -10.55 6.27 17.46
N ARG A 38 -9.75 6.90 18.31
CA ARG A 38 -8.47 7.51 17.97
C ARG A 38 -7.40 7.07 18.95
N GLU A 39 -6.28 6.60 18.44
CA GLU A 39 -5.13 6.16 19.22
C GLU A 39 -3.88 6.91 18.76
N THR A 40 -3.08 7.42 19.71
CA THR A 40 -1.73 7.92 19.42
C THR A 40 -0.77 6.74 19.37
N VAL A 41 -0.29 6.41 18.18
CA VAL A 41 0.63 5.28 17.97
C VAL A 41 2.08 5.71 18.23
N SER A 42 2.39 6.94 17.87
CA SER A 42 3.67 7.62 18.14
C SER A 42 3.49 9.13 18.00
N PRO A 43 4.49 9.98 18.32
CA PRO A 43 4.33 11.43 18.26
C PRO A 43 3.85 11.95 16.89
N GLY A 44 4.28 11.32 15.81
CA GLY A 44 3.90 11.71 14.44
C GLY A 44 2.71 10.95 13.85
N PHE A 45 2.08 9.99 14.58
CA PHE A 45 1.05 9.12 14.01
C PHE A 45 -0.17 8.91 14.89
N LEU A 46 -1.33 9.03 14.28
CA LEU A 46 -2.62 8.62 14.84
C LEU A 46 -3.17 7.42 14.07
N ARG A 47 -3.69 6.45 14.79
CA ARG A 47 -4.50 5.36 14.23
C ARG A 47 -5.96 5.65 14.51
N LEU A 48 -6.76 5.73 13.46
CA LEU A 48 -8.19 5.92 13.54
C LEU A 48 -8.90 4.60 13.28
N THR A 49 -9.88 4.29 14.10
CA THR A 49 -10.85 3.20 13.85
C THR A 49 -12.12 3.83 13.33
N LEU A 50 -12.44 3.50 12.09
CA LEU A 50 -13.65 3.92 11.41
C LEU A 50 -14.64 2.76 11.39
N GLY A 51 -15.94 3.02 11.47
CA GLY A 51 -16.94 1.97 11.47
C GLY A 51 -18.27 2.40 10.89
N GLY A 52 -19.09 1.42 10.61
CA GLY A 52 -20.45 1.61 10.13
C GLY A 52 -20.95 0.46 9.25
N PRO A 53 -22.29 0.35 9.08
CA PRO A 53 -22.90 -0.76 8.36
C PRO A 53 -22.49 -0.82 6.88
N GLU A 54 -22.12 0.31 6.29
CA GLU A 54 -21.69 0.34 4.88
C GLU A 54 -20.31 -0.34 4.64
N LEU A 55 -19.56 -0.68 5.70
CA LEU A 55 -18.34 -1.47 5.62
C LEU A 55 -18.57 -2.99 5.44
N GLU A 56 -19.79 -3.50 5.58
CA GLU A 56 -20.13 -4.92 5.42
C GLU A 56 -19.58 -5.52 4.12
N SER A 57 -19.53 -4.73 3.07
CA SER A 57 -19.02 -5.16 1.76
C SER A 57 -17.63 -4.59 1.42
N PHE A 58 -16.84 -4.21 2.42
CA PHE A 58 -15.52 -3.68 2.19
C PHE A 58 -14.55 -4.81 1.76
N LEU A 59 -13.84 -4.57 0.66
CA LEU A 59 -12.85 -5.50 0.10
C LEU A 59 -11.53 -4.77 -0.10
N SER A 60 -10.46 -5.38 0.39
CA SER A 60 -9.09 -4.93 0.19
C SER A 60 -8.17 -6.14 0.24
N ALA A 61 -7.74 -6.64 -0.91
CA ALA A 61 -6.97 -7.87 -1.04
C ALA A 61 -5.45 -7.64 -1.16
N GLY A 62 -5.03 -6.42 -1.48
CA GLY A 62 -3.61 -6.04 -1.58
C GLY A 62 -3.15 -5.25 -0.37
N PHE A 63 -1.95 -5.52 0.11
CA PHE A 63 -1.38 -4.83 1.28
C PHE A 63 -1.13 -3.34 1.04
N ASP A 64 -0.93 -2.92 -0.21
CA ASP A 64 -0.75 -1.53 -0.64
C ASP A 64 -1.98 -0.93 -1.33
N ASP A 65 -3.14 -1.51 -1.10
CA ASP A 65 -4.40 -0.89 -1.53
C ASP A 65 -4.57 0.48 -0.90
N HIS A 66 -5.28 1.35 -1.59
CA HIS A 66 -5.65 2.66 -1.06
C HIS A 66 -7.13 2.94 -1.21
N VAL A 67 -7.65 3.71 -0.28
CA VAL A 67 -8.99 4.29 -0.31
C VAL A 67 -8.88 5.81 -0.35
N LYS A 68 -9.81 6.46 -1.03
CA LYS A 68 -10.00 7.91 -0.88
C LYS A 68 -10.70 8.17 0.45
N PHE A 69 -10.00 8.80 1.37
CA PHE A 69 -10.57 9.36 2.60
C PHE A 69 -11.15 10.73 2.25
N ILE A 70 -12.44 10.92 2.52
CA ILE A 70 -13.23 12.06 2.06
C ILE A 70 -13.71 12.84 3.27
N LEU A 71 -13.26 14.08 3.40
CA LEU A 71 -13.64 14.98 4.48
C LEU A 71 -15.01 15.62 4.20
N PRO A 72 -15.83 15.85 5.22
CA PRO A 72 -17.04 16.66 5.07
C PRO A 72 -16.68 18.09 4.65
N GLN A 73 -17.52 18.65 3.78
CA GLN A 73 -17.46 20.05 3.45
C GLN A 73 -17.99 20.90 4.62
N GLU A 74 -17.62 22.19 4.63
CA GLU A 74 -18.06 23.10 5.67
C GLU A 74 -19.59 23.14 5.78
N GLY A 75 -20.10 23.04 7.01
CA GLY A 75 -21.54 22.99 7.29
C GLY A 75 -22.26 21.70 6.99
N LEU A 76 -21.56 20.66 6.51
CA LEU A 76 -22.17 19.34 6.29
C LEU A 76 -21.74 18.38 7.39
N GLU A 77 -22.70 17.64 7.93
CA GLU A 77 -22.46 16.53 8.86
C GLU A 77 -21.77 15.35 8.16
N LYS A 78 -22.16 15.08 6.90
CA LYS A 78 -21.61 14.00 6.07
C LYS A 78 -21.07 14.55 4.77
N PRO A 79 -19.90 14.05 4.29
CA PRO A 79 -19.37 14.48 3.03
C PRO A 79 -20.24 14.05 1.83
N ASN A 80 -20.20 14.85 0.77
CA ASN A 80 -20.71 14.43 -0.53
C ASN A 80 -19.85 13.30 -1.08
N LEU A 81 -20.47 12.15 -1.36
CA LEU A 81 -19.77 10.99 -1.89
C LEU A 81 -19.84 10.94 -3.42
N PRO A 82 -18.80 10.42 -4.08
CA PRO A 82 -18.87 10.15 -5.50
C PRO A 82 -19.86 9.01 -5.78
N ALA A 83 -20.76 9.24 -6.73
CA ALA A 83 -21.65 8.24 -7.28
C ALA A 83 -21.21 7.83 -8.69
N MET A 84 -21.55 6.61 -9.10
CA MET A 84 -21.28 6.17 -10.47
C MET A 84 -22.31 6.75 -11.43
N VAL A 85 -21.84 7.58 -12.36
CA VAL A 85 -22.65 8.15 -13.46
C VAL A 85 -21.93 7.81 -14.76
N ASP A 86 -22.60 7.14 -15.67
CA ASP A 86 -22.05 6.70 -16.98
C ASP A 86 -20.69 5.97 -16.87
N GLY A 87 -20.57 5.09 -15.87
CA GLY A 87 -19.36 4.28 -15.64
C GLY A 87 -18.17 5.05 -15.02
N ARG A 88 -18.37 6.30 -14.58
CA ARG A 88 -17.34 7.14 -13.95
C ARG A 88 -17.82 7.68 -12.60
N PRO A 89 -16.93 7.74 -11.59
CA PRO A 89 -17.26 8.40 -10.33
C PRO A 89 -17.45 9.91 -10.55
N GLN A 90 -18.58 10.44 -10.16
CA GLN A 90 -18.91 11.87 -10.21
C GLN A 90 -19.38 12.35 -8.84
N ILE A 91 -19.08 13.58 -8.50
CA ILE A 91 -19.52 14.24 -7.26
C ILE A 91 -20.47 15.34 -7.64
N SER A 92 -21.67 15.31 -7.06
CA SER A 92 -22.66 16.38 -7.21
C SER A 92 -22.40 17.48 -6.19
N GLY A 93 -22.43 18.72 -6.63
CA GLY A 93 -22.19 19.90 -5.78
C GLY A 93 -20.71 20.17 -5.55
N GLU A 94 -20.40 20.77 -4.39
CA GLU A 94 -19.04 21.11 -4.01
C GLU A 94 -18.17 19.88 -3.83
N ARG A 95 -16.96 19.91 -4.38
CA ARG A 95 -16.01 18.82 -4.25
C ARG A 95 -15.41 18.78 -2.85
N PRO A 96 -15.48 17.65 -2.14
CA PRO A 96 -14.84 17.48 -0.86
C PRO A 96 -13.31 17.34 -1.01
N THR A 97 -12.61 17.64 0.06
CA THR A 97 -11.20 17.28 0.19
C THR A 97 -11.05 15.76 0.26
N MET A 98 -10.20 15.19 -0.58
CA MET A 98 -9.94 13.75 -0.62
C MET A 98 -8.44 13.49 -0.55
N ARG A 99 -8.04 12.47 0.21
CA ARG A 99 -6.64 12.00 0.30
C ARG A 99 -6.60 10.48 0.28
N ASP A 100 -5.51 9.93 -0.24
CA ASP A 100 -5.30 8.48 -0.28
C ASP A 100 -4.72 7.99 1.03
N TYR A 101 -5.29 6.90 1.54
CA TYR A 101 -4.81 6.21 2.72
C TYR A 101 -4.86 4.69 2.53
N THR A 102 -3.90 4.02 3.14
CA THR A 102 -3.83 2.56 3.14
C THR A 102 -4.81 1.99 4.17
N PRO A 103 -5.72 1.06 3.77
CA PRO A 103 -6.49 0.25 4.72
C PRO A 103 -5.55 -0.65 5.52
N LEU A 104 -5.27 -0.30 6.77
CA LEU A 104 -4.32 -1.05 7.59
C LEU A 104 -4.89 -2.39 8.04
N LYS A 105 -6.08 -2.37 8.62
CA LYS A 105 -6.76 -3.57 9.13
C LYS A 105 -8.25 -3.42 9.01
N PHE A 106 -8.90 -4.43 8.44
CA PHE A 106 -10.36 -4.52 8.39
C PHE A 106 -10.84 -5.69 9.25
N ASP A 107 -11.84 -5.43 10.10
CA ASP A 107 -12.54 -6.44 10.88
C ASP A 107 -13.97 -6.59 10.33
N PRO A 108 -14.25 -7.68 9.60
CA PRO A 108 -15.58 -7.89 9.00
C PRO A 108 -16.67 -8.24 10.04
N LEU A 109 -16.31 -8.70 11.24
CA LEU A 109 -17.29 -9.02 12.29
C LEU A 109 -17.75 -7.74 12.99
N ALA A 110 -16.84 -6.84 13.25
CA ALA A 110 -17.11 -5.55 13.87
C ALA A 110 -17.52 -4.47 12.87
N ASN A 111 -17.37 -4.71 11.56
CA ASN A 111 -17.50 -3.70 10.51
C ASN A 111 -16.64 -2.46 10.79
N THR A 112 -15.37 -2.68 11.12
CA THR A 112 -14.43 -1.60 11.42
C THR A 112 -13.19 -1.64 10.54
N LEU A 113 -12.69 -0.46 10.19
CA LEU A 113 -11.49 -0.26 9.39
C LEU A 113 -10.52 0.64 10.14
N GLN A 114 -9.27 0.19 10.28
CA GLN A 114 -8.18 1.00 10.82
C GLN A 114 -7.38 1.65 9.70
N ILE A 115 -7.09 2.94 9.87
CA ILE A 115 -6.25 3.75 8.98
C ILE A 115 -5.28 4.55 9.86
N GLU A 116 -4.00 4.63 9.46
CA GLU A 116 -3.03 5.49 10.12
C GLU A 116 -2.81 6.78 9.36
N PHE A 117 -2.64 7.85 10.13
CA PHE A 117 -2.41 9.21 9.66
C PHE A 117 -1.06 9.72 10.16
N ALA A 118 -0.17 10.06 9.23
CA ALA A 118 0.97 10.89 9.56
C ALA A 118 0.47 12.32 9.86
N ILE A 119 0.72 12.82 11.06
CA ILE A 119 0.13 14.06 11.55
C ILE A 119 1.11 15.24 11.68
N LYS A 120 2.34 15.09 11.22
CA LYS A 120 3.35 16.17 11.27
C LYS A 120 3.03 17.34 10.32
N GLY A 121 2.28 17.08 9.25
CA GLY A 121 1.87 18.09 8.30
C GLY A 121 0.66 18.94 8.75
N SER A 122 0.46 20.07 8.07
CA SER A 122 -0.71 20.97 8.24
C SER A 122 -1.87 20.62 7.31
N GLY A 123 -1.82 19.51 6.60
CA GLY A 123 -2.86 19.13 5.64
C GLY A 123 -4.23 18.90 6.29
N PRO A 124 -5.33 19.11 5.55
CA PRO A 124 -6.69 19.08 6.11
C PRO A 124 -7.05 17.71 6.73
N ALA A 125 -6.59 16.61 6.14
CA ALA A 125 -6.86 15.27 6.68
C ALA A 125 -6.12 15.03 8.01
N ALA A 126 -4.87 15.49 8.14
CA ALA A 126 -4.14 15.41 9.40
C ALA A 126 -4.75 16.32 10.47
N ALA A 127 -5.23 17.51 10.10
CA ALA A 127 -5.94 18.42 11.01
C ALA A 127 -7.23 17.77 11.52
N TRP A 128 -8.04 17.19 10.63
CA TRP A 128 -9.25 16.46 11.00
C TRP A 128 -8.93 15.25 11.89
N ALA A 129 -7.93 14.46 11.54
CA ALA A 129 -7.53 13.31 12.34
C ALA A 129 -7.13 13.69 13.77
N ARG A 130 -6.57 14.87 14.00
CA ARG A 130 -6.21 15.38 15.34
C ARG A 130 -7.40 15.83 16.17
N SER A 131 -8.40 16.48 15.54
CA SER A 131 -9.41 17.25 16.27
C SER A 131 -10.85 16.76 16.15
N ALA A 132 -11.18 15.94 15.15
CA ALA A 132 -12.55 15.49 14.93
C ALA A 132 -13.11 14.77 16.17
N PRO A 133 -14.33 15.09 16.62
CA PRO A 133 -15.02 14.34 17.66
C PRO A 133 -15.23 12.86 17.28
N ILE A 134 -15.26 11.99 18.27
CA ILE A 134 -15.72 10.62 18.07
C ILE A 134 -17.21 10.68 17.67
N GLY A 135 -17.57 9.93 16.64
CA GLY A 135 -18.91 9.96 16.03
C GLY A 135 -18.98 10.80 14.75
N ASP A 136 -17.98 11.63 14.45
CA ASP A 136 -17.95 12.41 13.21
C ASP A 136 -17.93 11.50 11.98
N TRP A 137 -18.62 11.98 10.94
CA TRP A 137 -18.72 11.27 9.68
C TRP A 137 -17.60 11.64 8.72
N VAL A 138 -17.14 10.63 7.99
CA VAL A 138 -16.26 10.77 6.83
C VAL A 138 -16.71 9.84 5.71
N GLY A 139 -16.18 10.07 4.52
CA GLY A 139 -16.39 9.18 3.39
C GLY A 139 -15.17 8.31 3.12
N LEU A 140 -15.42 7.10 2.66
CA LEU A 140 -14.41 6.20 2.09
C LEU A 140 -14.84 5.75 0.70
N ALA A 141 -14.00 5.99 -0.32
CA ALA A 141 -14.28 5.50 -1.66
C ALA A 141 -13.17 4.52 -2.12
N GLY A 142 -13.57 3.37 -2.64
CA GLY A 142 -12.68 2.29 -3.05
C GLY A 142 -12.48 1.19 -1.99
N PRO A 143 -11.39 0.42 -2.10
CA PRO A 143 -10.43 0.36 -3.21
C PRO A 143 -11.11 0.03 -4.55
N ARG A 144 -10.56 0.53 -5.65
CA ARG A 144 -11.06 0.19 -7.01
C ARG A 144 -10.52 -1.13 -7.53
N GLY A 145 -9.50 -1.62 -6.92
CA GLY A 145 -8.84 -2.88 -7.22
C GLY A 145 -7.67 -3.11 -6.29
N SER A 146 -7.14 -4.32 -6.33
CA SER A 146 -6.00 -4.75 -5.53
C SER A 146 -4.91 -5.32 -6.42
N MET A 147 -3.68 -5.08 -6.05
CA MET A 147 -2.53 -5.80 -6.55
C MET A 147 -2.17 -6.87 -5.53
N VAL A 148 -2.49 -8.12 -5.83
CA VAL A 148 -2.25 -9.23 -4.93
C VAL A 148 -0.89 -9.84 -5.22
N VAL A 149 0.04 -9.64 -4.29
CA VAL A 149 1.37 -10.26 -4.32
C VAL A 149 1.33 -11.47 -3.40
N PRO A 150 1.69 -12.70 -3.87
CA PRO A 150 1.69 -13.88 -3.03
C PRO A 150 2.53 -13.69 -1.77
N ALA A 151 2.00 -14.07 -0.61
CA ALA A 151 2.73 -13.96 0.65
C ALA A 151 3.84 -15.02 0.78
N GLY A 152 3.66 -16.19 0.16
CA GLY A 152 4.57 -17.34 0.24
C GLY A 152 5.81 -17.27 -0.64
N LEU A 153 6.20 -16.10 -1.15
CA LEU A 153 7.48 -15.92 -1.84
C LEU A 153 8.65 -16.11 -0.88
N ALA A 154 9.79 -16.55 -1.41
CA ALA A 154 10.99 -16.78 -0.62
C ALA A 154 11.46 -15.49 0.09
N TRP A 155 11.29 -14.33 -0.58
CA TRP A 155 11.68 -13.06 0.02
C TRP A 155 10.80 -11.89 -0.45
N HIS A 156 10.73 -10.87 0.42
CA HIS A 156 10.09 -9.58 0.17
C HIS A 156 11.06 -8.46 0.56
N ILE A 157 11.33 -7.55 -0.35
CA ILE A 157 12.06 -6.33 -0.06
C ILE A 157 11.06 -5.18 -0.05
N MET A 158 11.02 -4.44 1.05
CA MET A 158 10.12 -3.31 1.23
C MET A 158 10.93 -2.08 1.64
N LEU A 159 10.83 -1.01 0.85
CA LEU A 159 11.51 0.25 1.14
C LEU A 159 10.48 1.38 1.15
N GLY A 160 10.56 2.28 2.11
CA GLY A 160 9.62 3.39 2.12
C GLY A 160 9.91 4.44 3.19
N ASP A 161 9.24 5.57 3.03
CA ASP A 161 9.20 6.59 4.06
C ASP A 161 8.01 6.41 5.02
N GLU A 162 7.75 7.40 5.84
CA GLU A 162 6.67 7.40 6.82
C GLU A 162 5.30 7.08 6.21
N THR A 163 5.03 7.47 4.96
CA THR A 163 3.75 7.24 4.29
C THR A 163 3.55 5.78 3.88
N ALA A 164 4.64 5.04 3.73
CA ALA A 164 4.66 3.63 3.38
C ALA A 164 4.44 2.69 4.59
N MET A 165 4.61 3.21 5.81
CA MET A 165 4.60 2.40 7.03
C MET A 165 3.34 1.55 7.21
N PRO A 166 2.12 2.03 6.95
CA PRO A 166 0.91 1.20 7.08
C PRO A 166 0.89 0.00 6.13
N ALA A 167 1.33 0.17 4.88
CA ALA A 167 1.42 -0.91 3.92
C ALA A 167 2.49 -1.95 4.32
N ILE A 168 3.64 -1.49 4.83
CA ILE A 168 4.70 -2.36 5.35
C ILE A 168 4.20 -3.16 6.56
N GLU A 169 3.56 -2.50 7.54
CA GLU A 169 3.01 -3.16 8.74
C GLU A 169 2.00 -4.23 8.35
N ARG A 170 1.06 -3.89 7.46
CA ARG A 170 0.09 -4.83 6.94
C ARG A 170 0.76 -6.03 6.27
N ARG A 171 1.75 -5.79 5.37
CA ARG A 171 2.44 -6.87 4.69
C ARG A 171 3.21 -7.77 5.65
N LEU A 172 3.89 -7.22 6.64
CA LEU A 172 4.61 -7.99 7.65
C LEU A 172 3.70 -8.92 8.45
N ALA A 173 2.44 -8.52 8.69
CA ALA A 173 1.44 -9.35 9.35
C ALA A 173 0.92 -10.49 8.46
N GLU A 174 0.97 -10.34 7.12
CA GLU A 174 0.52 -11.33 6.15
C GLU A 174 1.60 -12.39 5.81
N LEU A 175 2.89 -12.09 6.04
CA LEU A 175 3.99 -12.97 5.63
C LEU A 175 4.09 -14.23 6.51
N PRO A 176 4.16 -15.43 5.91
CA PRO A 176 4.29 -16.68 6.65
C PRO A 176 5.72 -16.93 7.14
N ALA A 177 5.86 -17.86 8.07
CA ALA A 177 7.15 -18.43 8.42
C ALA A 177 7.82 -19.06 7.18
N GLY A 178 9.16 -18.96 7.10
CA GLY A 178 9.95 -19.44 5.97
C GLY A 178 10.21 -18.40 4.88
N SER A 179 9.44 -17.30 4.83
CA SER A 179 9.75 -16.14 4.00
C SER A 179 10.80 -15.24 4.67
N LYS A 180 11.51 -14.45 3.88
CA LYS A 180 12.41 -13.39 4.37
C LYS A 180 11.83 -12.01 4.05
N ALA A 181 11.76 -11.14 5.04
CA ALA A 181 11.37 -9.74 4.87
C ALA A 181 12.59 -8.83 5.11
N ILE A 182 13.02 -8.10 4.08
CA ILE A 182 14.08 -7.10 4.15
C ILE A 182 13.40 -5.74 4.06
N VAL A 183 13.45 -4.98 5.16
CA VAL A 183 12.70 -3.73 5.30
C VAL A 183 13.65 -2.57 5.59
N ARG A 184 13.53 -1.49 4.82
CA ARG A 184 14.27 -0.24 5.04
C ARG A 184 13.28 0.89 5.08
N VAL A 185 13.24 1.60 6.21
CA VAL A 185 12.27 2.68 6.42
C VAL A 185 12.98 3.94 6.86
N HIS A 186 12.65 5.02 6.18
CA HIS A 186 13.05 6.37 6.59
C HIS A 186 11.93 7.02 7.39
N VAL A 187 12.27 7.57 8.55
CA VAL A 187 11.39 8.43 9.35
C VAL A 187 12.15 9.68 9.76
N GLU A 188 11.50 10.83 9.70
CA GLU A 188 12.13 12.10 10.14
C GLU A 188 12.41 12.11 11.63
N ASP A 189 11.49 11.57 12.45
CA ASP A 189 11.62 11.50 13.90
C ASP A 189 11.84 10.05 14.34
N PRO A 190 12.99 9.75 14.98
CA PRO A 190 13.24 8.42 15.54
C PRO A 190 12.18 7.92 16.52
N ALA A 191 11.41 8.82 17.15
CA ALA A 191 10.30 8.45 18.04
C ALA A 191 9.11 7.82 17.28
N ASP A 192 9.06 7.91 15.95
CA ASP A 192 8.05 7.27 15.12
C ASP A 192 8.44 5.86 14.68
N ARG A 193 9.64 5.39 15.01
CA ARG A 193 10.07 4.01 14.72
C ARG A 193 9.17 3.00 15.41
N ARG A 194 8.89 1.90 14.72
CA ARG A 194 8.03 0.81 15.21
C ARG A 194 8.84 -0.43 15.55
N ASN A 195 8.40 -1.16 16.55
CA ASN A 195 8.91 -2.49 16.84
C ASN A 195 8.03 -3.55 16.18
N TRP A 196 8.05 -3.60 14.85
CA TRP A 196 7.26 -4.56 14.11
C TRP A 196 7.76 -5.99 14.31
N ARG A 197 6.81 -6.91 14.23
CA ARG A 197 7.06 -8.35 14.23
C ARG A 197 6.44 -8.97 13.00
N SER A 198 7.00 -10.10 12.57
CA SER A 198 6.47 -10.92 11.48
C SER A 198 6.75 -12.39 11.79
N ALA A 199 5.97 -13.30 11.22
CA ALA A 199 6.33 -14.71 11.19
C ALA A 199 7.51 -14.99 10.24
N ALA A 200 7.71 -14.12 9.24
CA ALA A 200 8.87 -14.16 8.35
C ALA A 200 10.17 -13.79 9.08
N ALA A 201 11.31 -14.22 8.55
CA ALA A 201 12.63 -13.78 9.02
C ALA A 201 12.80 -12.29 8.67
N LEU A 202 12.63 -11.41 9.66
CA LEU A 202 12.61 -9.96 9.51
C LEU A 202 14.01 -9.35 9.68
N ASP A 203 14.50 -8.67 8.63
CA ASP A 203 15.65 -7.77 8.64
C ASP A 203 15.14 -6.34 8.48
N LEU A 204 14.83 -5.67 9.58
CA LEU A 204 14.34 -4.29 9.64
C LEU A 204 15.46 -3.33 10.01
N GLN A 205 15.63 -2.28 9.19
CA GLN A 205 16.53 -1.17 9.50
C GLN A 205 15.81 0.17 9.29
N TRP A 206 15.93 1.05 10.26
CA TRP A 206 15.55 2.45 10.15
C TRP A 206 16.76 3.21 9.60
N VAL A 207 16.55 3.92 8.50
CA VAL A 207 17.64 4.51 7.71
C VAL A 207 17.47 6.01 7.54
N ASP A 208 18.57 6.73 7.42
CA ASP A 208 18.55 8.18 7.17
C ASP A 208 18.30 8.48 5.67
N SER A 209 18.67 7.55 4.79
CA SER A 209 18.48 7.66 3.34
C SER A 209 18.12 6.31 2.74
N LEU A 210 16.97 6.25 2.05
CA LEU A 210 16.54 5.05 1.31
C LEU A 210 17.48 4.76 0.12
N LEU A 211 18.04 5.81 -0.50
CA LEU A 211 18.92 5.66 -1.64
C LEU A 211 20.27 5.05 -1.24
N ASP A 212 20.81 5.47 -0.08
CA ASP A 212 22.07 4.93 0.45
C ASP A 212 21.86 3.52 1.00
N ALA A 213 20.73 3.26 1.63
CA ALA A 213 20.37 1.92 2.11
C ALA A 213 20.13 0.92 0.96
N ALA A 214 19.70 1.40 -0.20
CA ALA A 214 19.52 0.56 -1.37
C ALA A 214 20.87 0.19 -2.05
N GLU A 215 21.94 0.96 -1.87
CA GLU A 215 23.23 0.73 -2.53
C GLU A 215 23.81 -0.66 -2.22
N PRO A 216 24.01 -1.06 -0.94
CA PRO A 216 24.56 -2.37 -0.59
C PRO A 216 23.54 -3.51 -0.71
N LEU A 217 22.26 -3.21 -0.95
CA LEU A 217 21.20 -4.20 -0.98
C LEU A 217 21.42 -5.19 -2.14
N GLN A 218 21.39 -6.47 -1.83
CA GLN A 218 21.42 -7.55 -2.83
C GLN A 218 20.05 -8.21 -2.89
N LEU A 219 19.62 -8.57 -4.11
CA LEU A 219 18.39 -9.36 -4.29
C LEU A 219 18.71 -10.81 -3.91
N PRO A 220 17.98 -11.41 -2.94
CA PRO A 220 18.22 -12.80 -2.58
C PRO A 220 17.89 -13.76 -3.72
N GLU A 221 18.43 -14.97 -3.66
CA GLU A 221 18.07 -16.05 -4.58
C GLU A 221 16.61 -16.48 -4.40
N GLY A 222 16.03 -17.05 -5.44
CA GLY A 222 14.66 -17.56 -5.43
C GLY A 222 13.62 -16.52 -5.81
N ASP A 223 12.35 -16.92 -5.68
CA ASP A 223 11.22 -16.09 -6.05
C ASP A 223 10.96 -15.02 -4.98
N GLY A 224 10.96 -13.77 -5.39
CA GLY A 224 10.70 -12.67 -4.49
C GLY A 224 10.06 -11.45 -5.15
N PHE A 225 9.81 -10.44 -4.34
CA PHE A 225 9.15 -9.22 -4.78
C PHE A 225 9.78 -7.99 -4.12
N VAL A 226 10.02 -6.95 -4.92
CA VAL A 226 10.44 -5.65 -4.43
C VAL A 226 9.26 -4.69 -4.45
N TRP A 227 8.97 -4.10 -3.32
CA TRP A 227 7.99 -3.04 -3.18
C TRP A 227 8.62 -1.81 -2.55
N ALA A 228 8.29 -0.63 -3.08
CA ALA A 228 8.70 0.62 -2.45
C ALA A 228 7.64 1.70 -2.65
N SER A 229 7.50 2.58 -1.66
CA SER A 229 6.65 3.75 -1.80
C SER A 229 7.11 4.91 -0.91
N GLY A 230 6.81 6.15 -1.37
CA GLY A 230 7.21 7.36 -0.68
C GLY A 230 7.25 8.58 -1.59
N GLU A 231 8.21 9.47 -1.33
CA GLU A 231 8.40 10.70 -2.12
C GLU A 231 8.78 10.43 -3.57
N ASN A 232 8.18 11.15 -4.51
CA ASN A 232 8.28 10.94 -5.95
C ASN A 232 9.73 10.85 -6.47
N ARG A 233 10.58 11.83 -6.18
CA ARG A 233 11.96 11.86 -6.68
C ARG A 233 12.80 10.74 -6.10
N VAL A 234 12.61 10.46 -4.81
CA VAL A 234 13.30 9.36 -4.14
C VAL A 234 12.89 8.01 -4.76
N MET A 235 11.61 7.81 -5.03
CA MET A 235 11.11 6.58 -5.64
C MET A 235 11.61 6.40 -7.08
N ALA A 236 11.68 7.47 -7.87
CA ALA A 236 12.22 7.41 -9.23
C ALA A 236 13.70 6.99 -9.24
N GLU A 237 14.53 7.58 -8.37
CA GLU A 237 15.94 7.20 -8.26
C GLU A 237 16.14 5.80 -7.65
N LEU A 238 15.33 5.45 -6.65
CA LEU A 238 15.35 4.11 -6.05
C LEU A 238 15.03 3.04 -7.10
N ARG A 239 14.06 3.30 -7.97
CA ARG A 239 13.69 2.40 -9.06
C ARG A 239 14.88 2.14 -10.00
N LYS A 240 15.60 3.18 -10.40
CA LYS A 240 16.81 3.04 -11.23
C LYS A 240 17.87 2.19 -10.53
N LYS A 241 18.15 2.46 -9.24
CA LYS A 241 19.12 1.70 -8.43
C LYS A 241 18.74 0.22 -8.32
N ILE A 242 17.46 -0.08 -8.08
CA ILE A 242 17.00 -1.48 -7.97
C ILE A 242 17.08 -2.18 -9.33
N LEU A 243 16.68 -1.53 -10.42
CA LEU A 243 16.75 -2.11 -11.76
C LEU A 243 18.19 -2.39 -12.23
N ALA A 244 19.16 -1.64 -11.75
CA ALA A 244 20.59 -1.85 -12.06
C ALA A 244 21.20 -3.07 -11.32
N LYS A 245 20.47 -3.67 -10.36
CA LYS A 245 21.00 -4.81 -9.58
C LYS A 245 20.94 -6.12 -10.38
N PRO A 246 21.94 -7.01 -10.20
CA PRO A 246 21.87 -8.36 -10.76
C PRO A 246 20.59 -9.09 -10.35
N GLY A 247 19.90 -9.71 -11.29
CA GLY A 247 18.67 -10.46 -11.04
C GLY A 247 17.39 -9.60 -10.91
N ALA A 248 17.50 -8.28 -11.08
CA ALA A 248 16.31 -7.41 -11.04
C ALA A 248 15.34 -7.73 -12.18
N ASN A 249 14.06 -7.83 -11.84
CA ASN A 249 13.00 -8.11 -12.79
C ASN A 249 11.86 -7.09 -12.62
N PRO A 250 11.60 -6.23 -13.64
CA PRO A 250 10.55 -5.22 -13.58
C PRO A 250 9.14 -5.80 -13.30
N LYS A 251 8.90 -7.06 -13.69
CA LYS A 251 7.61 -7.74 -13.43
C LYS A 251 7.47 -8.23 -11.99
N ARG A 252 8.54 -8.20 -11.21
CA ARG A 252 8.60 -8.61 -9.80
C ARG A 252 8.89 -7.42 -8.88
N MET A 253 8.46 -6.24 -9.31
CA MET A 253 8.57 -5.04 -8.49
C MET A 253 7.38 -4.12 -8.67
N ARG A 254 7.09 -3.37 -7.63
CA ARG A 254 6.22 -2.20 -7.66
C ARG A 254 6.89 -1.08 -6.86
N ILE A 255 7.16 0.01 -7.52
CA ILE A 255 7.67 1.23 -6.90
C ILE A 255 6.72 2.35 -7.30
N ALA A 256 6.10 2.98 -6.30
CA ALA A 256 5.04 3.96 -6.49
C ALA A 256 5.34 5.24 -5.70
N SER A 257 4.96 6.37 -6.27
CA SER A 257 4.99 7.66 -5.59
C SER A 257 3.69 7.85 -4.80
N TYR A 258 3.78 8.00 -3.48
CA TYR A 258 2.64 8.30 -2.63
C TYR A 258 2.43 9.80 -2.45
N TRP A 259 3.51 10.56 -2.54
CA TRP A 259 3.46 12.01 -2.42
C TRP A 259 4.60 12.67 -3.19
N LYS A 260 4.45 13.96 -3.43
CA LYS A 260 5.46 14.78 -4.10
C LYS A 260 5.60 16.11 -3.35
N ARG A 261 6.82 16.48 -3.06
CA ARG A 261 7.10 17.72 -2.34
C ARG A 261 6.55 18.94 -3.10
N GLY A 262 5.70 19.73 -2.43
CA GLY A 262 5.07 20.92 -3.00
C GLY A 262 3.81 20.66 -3.82
N GLU A 263 3.35 19.39 -3.93
CA GLU A 263 2.09 19.06 -4.60
C GLU A 263 1.13 18.37 -3.62
N GLU A 264 -0.13 18.81 -3.59
CA GLU A 264 -1.16 18.18 -2.76
C GLU A 264 -1.87 17.06 -3.52
N GLY A 265 -2.12 15.94 -2.82
CA GLY A 265 -2.93 14.81 -3.34
C GLY A 265 -2.27 14.06 -4.49
N HIS A 266 -0.94 14.13 -4.61
CA HIS A 266 -0.18 13.38 -5.60
C HIS A 266 -0.18 11.87 -5.28
N HIS A 267 -0.45 11.05 -6.30
CA HIS A 267 -0.26 9.59 -6.29
C HIS A 267 0.03 9.14 -7.71
N GLU A 268 1.15 8.47 -7.92
CA GLU A 268 1.60 8.00 -9.23
C GLU A 268 2.26 6.61 -9.15
N GLU A 269 1.91 5.71 -10.07
CA GLU A 269 2.64 4.46 -10.27
C GLU A 269 3.76 4.71 -11.29
N LEU A 270 5.02 4.61 -10.85
CA LEU A 270 6.17 4.81 -11.72
C LEU A 270 6.26 3.65 -12.73
N SER A 271 6.12 3.99 -14.01
CA SER A 271 6.12 3.04 -15.12
C SER A 271 7.53 2.75 -15.64
N ALA A 272 7.64 1.84 -16.62
CA ALA A 272 8.91 1.49 -17.23
C ALA A 272 9.56 2.67 -18.01
N ASN A 273 8.79 3.71 -18.30
CA ASN A 273 9.22 4.85 -19.13
C ASN A 273 9.59 6.11 -18.32
N ASP A 274 9.52 6.05 -16.96
CA ASP A 274 9.85 7.17 -16.06
C ASP A 274 11.29 7.11 -15.53
#